data_aeed628999b747a1204c3a912289c6b4
#
_entry.id   aeed628999b747a1204c3a912289c6b4
#
_cell.length_a   1.000
_cell.length_b   1.000
_cell.length_c   1.000
_cell.angle_alpha   90.00
_cell.angle_beta   90.00
_cell.angle_gamma   90.00
#
_symmetry.space_group_name_H-M   'P 1'
#
loop_
_entity.id
_entity.type
_entity.pdbx_description
1 polymer ?
#
loop_
_entity_poly.entity_id
_entity_poly.type
_entity_poly.pdbx_seq_one_letter_code
_entity_poly.pdbx_strand_id
1 'polypeptide(L)'
;MITLEDVKNNPEVQELVIGAQKQLDALGYTEHSVRHISIVSHRAGRILETLQYDEHRIELAKIAGYLHDIGNGINRVDHAHTGAILAYQILKDMGMDLKDRTEIMSAIGNHDEQTGTAVSDISAALILADKSDVHRDRVVNKNIATFDIHDRVNYAVTNADLIINNKEKKVTLDLTIDNHICPVLDYFEIFMDRTMMSKYCLLYTSP
;
A
#
# COMPACT_ATOMS: atom_id res chain seq x y z
N MET A 1 14.28 -19.41 -0.39
CA MET A 1 13.29 -18.35 -0.70
C MET A 1 13.72 -17.08 0.01
N ILE A 2 13.75 -15.94 -0.66
CA ILE A 2 13.98 -14.63 -0.02
C ILE A 2 12.72 -14.28 0.79
N THR A 3 12.91 -13.86 2.02
CA THR A 3 11.84 -13.51 2.96
C THR A 3 11.68 -12.00 3.10
N LEU A 4 10.54 -11.55 3.66
CA LEU A 4 10.35 -10.15 4.03
C LEU A 4 11.45 -9.66 4.98
N GLU A 5 11.91 -10.52 5.90
CA GLU A 5 12.96 -10.15 6.86
C GLU A 5 14.31 -9.94 6.15
N ASP A 6 14.63 -10.75 5.14
CA ASP A 6 15.83 -10.55 4.31
C ASP A 6 15.74 -9.19 3.57
N VAL A 7 14.56 -8.85 3.04
CA VAL A 7 14.33 -7.58 2.34
C VAL A 7 14.47 -6.39 3.29
N LYS A 8 13.89 -6.46 4.50
CA LYS A 8 14.00 -5.40 5.52
C LYS A 8 15.45 -5.17 5.98
N ASN A 9 16.25 -6.24 6.03
CA ASN A 9 17.64 -6.17 6.46
C ASN A 9 18.60 -5.81 5.33
N ASN A 10 18.12 -5.66 4.09
CA ASN A 10 18.95 -5.22 2.98
C ASN A 10 19.26 -3.72 3.09
N PRO A 11 20.54 -3.31 3.13
CA PRO A 11 20.91 -1.91 3.33
C PRO A 11 20.46 -0.98 2.20
N GLU A 12 20.41 -1.48 0.96
CA GLU A 12 19.93 -0.69 -0.18
C GLU A 12 18.42 -0.40 -0.05
N VAL A 13 17.64 -1.39 0.38
CA VAL A 13 16.19 -1.20 0.67
C VAL A 13 16.00 -0.16 1.76
N GLN A 14 16.78 -0.23 2.85
CA GLN A 14 16.69 0.71 3.96
C GLN A 14 16.96 2.15 3.51
N GLU A 15 18.02 2.38 2.72
CA GLU A 15 18.35 3.70 2.20
C GLU A 15 17.28 4.23 1.23
N LEU A 16 16.71 3.38 0.36
CA LEU A 16 15.63 3.79 -0.55
C LEU A 16 14.35 4.15 0.20
N VAL A 17 13.99 3.39 1.22
CA VAL A 17 12.83 3.72 2.08
C VAL A 17 13.03 5.06 2.80
N ILE A 18 14.22 5.29 3.36
CA ILE A 18 14.56 6.57 4.00
C ILE A 18 14.54 7.72 2.98
N GLY A 19 15.07 7.49 1.78
CA GLY A 19 15.08 8.47 0.68
C GLY A 19 13.67 8.85 0.24
N ALA A 20 12.79 7.86 0.04
CA ALA A 20 11.40 8.07 -0.31
C ALA A 20 10.66 8.91 0.75
N GLN A 21 10.83 8.57 2.03
CA GLN A 21 10.25 9.33 3.14
C GLN A 21 10.70 10.80 3.11
N LYS A 22 12.02 11.05 3.04
CA LYS A 22 12.57 12.42 3.02
C LYS A 22 12.03 13.27 1.88
N GLN A 23 11.86 12.66 0.70
CA GLN A 23 11.33 13.36 -0.46
C GLN A 23 9.86 13.73 -0.29
N LEU A 24 9.04 12.81 0.20
CA LEU A 24 7.62 13.06 0.44
C LEU A 24 7.39 14.08 1.54
N ASP A 25 8.18 14.05 2.62
CA ASP A 25 8.15 15.06 3.68
C ASP A 25 8.50 16.47 3.14
N ALA A 26 9.51 16.56 2.27
CA ALA A 26 9.91 17.82 1.66
C ALA A 26 8.84 18.41 0.72
N LEU A 27 8.01 17.54 0.13
CA LEU A 27 6.90 17.92 -0.76
C LEU A 27 5.58 18.13 -0.01
N GLY A 28 5.53 17.86 1.30
CA GLY A 28 4.35 18.07 2.15
C GLY A 28 3.26 17.00 1.99
N TYR A 29 3.60 15.83 1.46
CA TYR A 29 2.66 14.71 1.37
C TYR A 29 2.39 14.07 2.75
N THR A 30 1.25 13.38 2.86
CA THR A 30 0.95 12.52 4.01
C THR A 30 2.00 11.43 4.18
N GLU A 31 2.10 10.86 5.38
CA GLU A 31 3.10 9.85 5.75
C GLU A 31 3.08 8.63 4.82
N HIS A 32 4.24 8.34 4.24
CA HIS A 32 4.57 7.09 3.53
C HIS A 32 5.84 6.48 4.15
N SER A 33 5.89 6.51 5.49
CA SER A 33 7.03 6.06 6.31
C SER A 33 7.09 4.55 6.44
N VAL A 34 8.09 4.09 7.19
CA VAL A 34 8.23 2.70 7.65
C VAL A 34 6.93 2.18 8.29
N ARG A 35 6.14 3.04 8.97
CA ARG A 35 4.84 2.68 9.51
C ARG A 35 3.87 2.27 8.40
N HIS A 36 3.67 3.12 7.39
CA HIS A 36 2.76 2.84 6.28
C HIS A 36 3.14 1.55 5.54
N ILE A 37 4.38 1.44 5.06
CA ILE A 37 4.82 0.25 4.33
C ILE A 37 4.77 -1.02 5.17
N SER A 38 4.96 -0.93 6.49
CA SER A 38 4.80 -2.08 7.41
C SER A 38 3.34 -2.50 7.55
N ILE A 39 2.41 -1.55 7.65
CA ILE A 39 0.96 -1.82 7.69
C ILE A 39 0.53 -2.47 6.38
N VAL A 40 0.91 -1.89 5.23
CA VAL A 40 0.57 -2.42 3.91
C VAL A 40 1.11 -3.83 3.72
N SER A 41 2.38 -4.05 4.06
CA SER A 41 3.02 -5.37 4.02
C SER A 41 2.26 -6.40 4.85
N HIS A 42 1.94 -6.08 6.10
CA HIS A 42 1.19 -6.97 7.00
C HIS A 42 -0.23 -7.24 6.50
N ARG A 43 -0.96 -6.19 6.09
CA ARG A 43 -2.33 -6.33 5.57
C ARG A 43 -2.38 -7.16 4.29
N ALA A 44 -1.44 -6.96 3.35
CA ALA A 44 -1.38 -7.73 2.11
C ALA A 44 -1.17 -9.23 2.40
N GLY A 45 -0.26 -9.57 3.31
CA GLY A 45 -0.07 -10.95 3.76
C GLY A 45 -1.33 -11.52 4.42
N ARG A 46 -1.96 -10.77 5.33
CA ARG A 46 -3.19 -11.21 6.02
C ARG A 46 -4.38 -11.44 5.08
N ILE A 47 -4.50 -10.66 4.00
CA ILE A 47 -5.54 -10.88 2.99
C ILE A 47 -5.39 -12.27 2.38
N LEU A 48 -4.20 -12.61 1.88
CA LEU A 48 -3.95 -13.92 1.25
C LEU A 48 -4.02 -15.08 2.26
N GLU A 49 -3.52 -14.88 3.49
CA GLU A 49 -3.64 -15.85 4.58
C GLU A 49 -5.12 -16.18 4.89
N THR A 50 -5.97 -15.15 5.02
CA THR A 50 -7.41 -15.32 5.27
C THR A 50 -8.11 -16.04 4.13
N LEU A 51 -7.63 -15.84 2.90
CA LEU A 51 -8.12 -16.51 1.69
C LEU A 51 -7.48 -17.90 1.47
N GLN A 52 -6.65 -18.36 2.42
CA GLN A 52 -6.03 -19.69 2.43
C GLN A 52 -5.04 -19.94 1.29
N TYR A 53 -4.35 -18.91 0.82
CA TYR A 53 -3.22 -19.07 -0.09
C TYR A 53 -2.03 -19.71 0.63
N ASP A 54 -1.11 -20.29 -0.12
CA ASP A 54 0.10 -20.89 0.43
C ASP A 54 1.07 -19.82 1.01
N GLU A 55 1.96 -20.27 1.90
CA GLU A 55 2.91 -19.39 2.59
C GLU A 55 3.83 -18.64 1.62
N HIS A 56 4.15 -19.25 0.47
CA HIS A 56 4.98 -18.61 -0.54
C HIS A 56 4.31 -17.36 -1.12
N ARG A 57 3.04 -17.47 -1.51
CA ARG A 57 2.28 -16.32 -2.04
C ARG A 57 2.03 -15.26 -0.98
N ILE A 58 1.77 -15.66 0.25
CA ILE A 58 1.63 -14.73 1.39
C ILE A 58 2.92 -13.91 1.55
N GLU A 59 4.07 -14.56 1.47
CA GLU A 59 5.37 -13.88 1.62
C GLU A 59 5.65 -12.91 0.45
N LEU A 60 5.33 -13.29 -0.80
CA LEU A 60 5.45 -12.39 -1.95
C LEU A 60 4.57 -11.14 -1.80
N ALA A 61 3.34 -11.29 -1.30
CA ALA A 61 2.45 -10.16 -1.04
C ALA A 61 2.99 -9.21 0.05
N LYS A 62 3.59 -9.77 1.11
CA LYS A 62 4.25 -8.98 2.15
C LYS A 62 5.44 -8.18 1.59
N ILE A 63 6.27 -8.81 0.77
CA ILE A 63 7.42 -8.16 0.13
C ILE A 63 6.95 -7.06 -0.82
N ALA A 64 5.94 -7.33 -1.66
CA ALA A 64 5.36 -6.32 -2.54
C ALA A 64 4.83 -5.12 -1.75
N GLY A 65 4.11 -5.37 -0.63
CA GLY A 65 3.61 -4.33 0.26
C GLY A 65 4.71 -3.51 0.93
N TYR A 66 5.85 -4.10 1.25
CA TYR A 66 6.97 -3.37 1.85
C TYR A 66 7.72 -2.49 0.85
N LEU A 67 7.80 -2.91 -0.41
CA LEU A 67 8.58 -2.24 -1.46
C LEU A 67 7.75 -1.30 -2.34
N HIS A 68 6.41 -1.27 -2.24
CA HIS A 68 5.55 -0.61 -3.23
C HIS A 68 5.85 0.88 -3.45
N ASP A 69 6.27 1.57 -2.40
CA ASP A 69 6.45 3.03 -2.39
C ASP A 69 7.90 3.50 -2.55
N ILE A 70 8.89 2.60 -2.74
CA ILE A 70 10.31 2.98 -2.85
C ILE A 70 10.59 3.91 -4.04
N GLY A 71 9.75 3.87 -5.07
CA GLY A 71 9.85 4.76 -6.23
C GLY A 71 9.63 6.24 -5.91
N ASN A 72 8.98 6.57 -4.78
CA ASN A 72 8.86 7.94 -4.29
C ASN A 72 10.23 8.57 -3.99
N GLY A 73 11.28 7.78 -3.81
CA GLY A 73 12.66 8.27 -3.71
C GLY A 73 13.19 8.92 -4.99
N ILE A 74 12.57 8.66 -6.14
CA ILE A 74 12.89 9.31 -7.41
C ILE A 74 11.91 10.46 -7.66
N ASN A 75 10.61 10.17 -7.70
CA ASN A 75 9.55 11.16 -7.90
C ASN A 75 8.20 10.57 -7.49
N ARG A 76 7.26 11.41 -7.02
CA ARG A 76 5.87 10.99 -6.77
C ARG A 76 5.15 10.61 -8.05
N VAL A 77 5.38 11.34 -9.15
CA VAL A 77 4.85 10.99 -10.48
C VAL A 77 5.53 9.70 -10.94
N ASP A 78 4.74 8.74 -11.39
CA ASP A 78 5.19 7.41 -11.83
C ASP A 78 5.93 6.58 -10.77
N HIS A 79 5.72 6.87 -9.47
CA HIS A 79 6.40 6.14 -8.38
C HIS A 79 6.14 4.63 -8.41
N ALA A 80 4.94 4.20 -8.86
CA ALA A 80 4.63 2.79 -8.99
C ALA A 80 5.50 2.09 -10.03
N HIS A 81 5.67 2.69 -11.21
CA HIS A 81 6.49 2.14 -12.28
C HIS A 81 7.99 2.16 -11.92
N THR A 82 8.48 3.27 -11.40
CA THR A 82 9.89 3.38 -10.98
C THR A 82 10.18 2.47 -9.79
N GLY A 83 9.27 2.37 -8.82
CA GLY A 83 9.37 1.45 -7.69
C GLY A 83 9.38 -0.02 -8.12
N ALA A 84 8.58 -0.39 -9.11
CA ALA A 84 8.57 -1.75 -9.67
C ALA A 84 9.92 -2.13 -10.29
N ILE A 85 10.54 -1.21 -11.04
CA ILE A 85 11.87 -1.43 -11.66
C ILE A 85 12.95 -1.55 -10.58
N LEU A 86 12.96 -0.67 -9.57
CA LEU A 86 13.89 -0.73 -8.46
C LEU A 86 13.75 -2.03 -7.67
N ALA A 87 12.52 -2.41 -7.30
CA ALA A 87 12.23 -3.64 -6.59
C ALA A 87 12.71 -4.87 -7.35
N TYR A 88 12.43 -4.94 -8.67
CA TYR A 88 12.89 -6.04 -9.52
C TYR A 88 14.42 -6.17 -9.50
N GLN A 89 15.14 -5.06 -9.61
CA GLN A 89 16.61 -5.07 -9.62
C GLN A 89 17.17 -5.51 -8.27
N ILE A 90 16.69 -4.95 -7.16
CA ILE A 90 17.13 -5.32 -5.81
C ILE A 90 16.87 -6.80 -5.53
N LEU A 91 15.66 -7.28 -5.81
CA LEU A 91 15.30 -8.68 -5.58
C LEU A 91 16.12 -9.64 -6.45
N LYS A 92 16.50 -9.21 -7.67
CA LYS A 92 17.43 -9.96 -8.52
C LYS A 92 18.81 -10.06 -7.87
N ASP A 93 19.34 -8.97 -7.36
CA ASP A 93 20.68 -8.92 -6.76
C ASP A 93 20.72 -9.69 -5.42
N MET A 94 19.57 -9.77 -4.74
CA MET A 94 19.36 -10.64 -3.58
C MET A 94 19.23 -12.14 -3.95
N GLY A 95 19.13 -12.49 -5.24
CA GLY A 95 19.01 -13.88 -5.71
C GLY A 95 17.60 -14.45 -5.69
N MET A 96 16.56 -13.61 -5.69
CA MET A 96 15.18 -14.06 -5.81
C MET A 96 14.91 -14.72 -7.17
N ASP A 97 14.09 -15.76 -7.19
CA ASP A 97 13.66 -16.44 -8.42
C ASP A 97 13.02 -15.46 -9.43
N LEU A 98 13.25 -15.74 -10.71
CA LEU A 98 12.75 -14.85 -11.79
C LEU A 98 11.23 -14.69 -11.78
N LYS A 99 10.51 -15.77 -11.53
CA LYS A 99 9.04 -15.75 -11.50
C LYS A 99 8.55 -14.86 -10.36
N ASP A 100 9.07 -15.07 -9.15
CA ASP A 100 8.67 -14.35 -7.95
C ASP A 100 8.91 -12.84 -8.06
N ARG A 101 10.12 -12.44 -8.47
CA ARG A 101 10.43 -11.01 -8.64
C ARG A 101 9.64 -10.34 -9.77
N THR A 102 9.25 -11.10 -10.80
CA THR A 102 8.39 -10.58 -11.88
C THR A 102 6.95 -10.37 -11.39
N GLU A 103 6.44 -11.27 -10.56
CA GLU A 103 5.11 -11.12 -9.93
C GLU A 103 5.09 -9.91 -8.98
N ILE A 104 6.10 -9.75 -8.13
CA ILE A 104 6.23 -8.58 -7.24
C ILE A 104 6.34 -7.28 -8.04
N MET A 105 7.18 -7.26 -9.08
CA MET A 105 7.32 -6.11 -9.98
C MET A 105 5.97 -5.71 -10.59
N SER A 106 5.23 -6.69 -11.11
CA SER A 106 3.91 -6.46 -11.70
C SER A 106 2.91 -5.93 -10.68
N ALA A 107 2.91 -6.47 -9.46
CA ALA A 107 2.04 -6.00 -8.39
C ALA A 107 2.34 -4.54 -8.01
N ILE A 108 3.63 -4.21 -7.84
CA ILE A 108 4.05 -2.83 -7.51
C ILE A 108 3.71 -1.87 -8.66
N GLY A 109 3.99 -2.24 -9.92
CA GLY A 109 3.75 -1.37 -11.07
C GLY A 109 2.27 -1.04 -11.31
N ASN A 110 1.36 -1.83 -10.73
CA ASN A 110 -0.09 -1.68 -10.92
C ASN A 110 -0.83 -1.21 -9.65
N HIS A 111 -0.14 -0.71 -8.62
CA HIS A 111 -0.83 -0.36 -7.37
C HIS A 111 -1.40 1.08 -7.35
N ASP A 112 -0.91 1.99 -8.21
CA ASP A 112 -1.38 3.38 -8.26
C ASP A 112 -2.76 3.48 -8.92
N GLU A 113 -3.69 4.18 -8.29
CA GLU A 113 -5.07 4.35 -8.76
C GLU A 113 -5.21 5.10 -10.08
N GLN A 114 -4.21 5.90 -10.48
CA GLN A 114 -4.24 6.66 -11.74
C GLN A 114 -3.84 5.83 -12.95
N THR A 115 -2.99 4.82 -12.77
CA THR A 115 -2.36 4.10 -13.88
C THR A 115 -2.50 2.59 -13.81
N GLY A 116 -2.86 2.04 -12.64
CA GLY A 116 -2.85 0.62 -12.38
C GLY A 116 -4.23 -0.02 -12.27
N THR A 117 -4.21 -1.33 -12.18
CA THR A 117 -5.36 -2.18 -11.86
C THR A 117 -4.88 -3.49 -11.27
N ALA A 118 -5.75 -4.24 -10.59
CA ALA A 118 -5.41 -5.57 -10.12
C ALA A 118 -5.17 -6.53 -11.30
N VAL A 119 -4.01 -7.18 -11.32
CA VAL A 119 -3.58 -8.12 -12.38
C VAL A 119 -3.27 -9.51 -11.86
N SER A 120 -3.25 -9.68 -10.54
CA SER A 120 -3.04 -10.96 -9.85
C SER A 120 -3.58 -10.87 -8.42
N ASP A 121 -3.60 -12.00 -7.71
CA ASP A 121 -3.93 -12.06 -6.27
C ASP A 121 -2.96 -11.23 -5.41
N ILE A 122 -1.64 -11.26 -5.70
CA ILE A 122 -0.64 -10.42 -5.01
C ILE A 122 -0.91 -8.94 -5.28
N SER A 123 -1.18 -8.57 -6.53
CA SER A 123 -1.54 -7.19 -6.91
C SER A 123 -2.81 -6.74 -6.20
N ALA A 124 -3.85 -7.57 -6.17
CA ALA A 124 -5.11 -7.27 -5.49
C ALA A 124 -4.93 -7.10 -3.98
N ALA A 125 -4.15 -7.99 -3.34
CA ALA A 125 -3.84 -7.91 -1.93
C ALA A 125 -3.06 -6.62 -1.58
N LEU A 126 -2.07 -6.26 -2.41
CA LEU A 126 -1.32 -5.01 -2.26
C LEU A 126 -2.23 -3.78 -2.36
N ILE A 127 -3.05 -3.71 -3.41
CA ILE A 127 -3.96 -2.57 -3.64
C ILE A 127 -4.94 -2.42 -2.47
N LEU A 128 -5.60 -3.51 -2.05
CA LEU A 128 -6.54 -3.47 -0.92
C LEU A 128 -5.85 -3.03 0.38
N ALA A 129 -4.64 -3.52 0.63
CA ALA A 129 -3.85 -3.16 1.80
C ALA A 129 -3.47 -1.68 1.82
N ASP A 130 -2.92 -1.17 0.71
CA ASP A 130 -2.49 0.22 0.57
C ASP A 130 -3.69 1.19 0.65
N LYS A 131 -4.74 0.92 -0.13
CA LYS A 131 -5.91 1.82 -0.20
C LYS A 131 -6.75 1.80 1.09
N SER A 132 -6.56 0.81 1.96
CA SER A 132 -7.20 0.74 3.29
C SER A 132 -6.48 1.51 4.39
N ASP A 133 -5.24 1.98 4.17
CA ASP A 133 -4.50 2.73 5.20
C ASP A 133 -4.86 4.23 5.13
N VAL A 134 -6.03 4.55 5.68
CA VAL A 134 -6.51 5.93 5.87
C VAL A 134 -6.65 6.14 7.37
N HIS A 135 -5.81 6.98 7.97
CA HIS A 135 -5.81 7.22 9.43
C HIS A 135 -5.14 8.55 9.77
N ARG A 136 -5.55 9.14 10.91
CA ARG A 136 -4.98 10.41 11.41
C ARG A 136 -3.48 10.39 11.60
N ASP A 137 -2.89 9.24 11.91
CA ASP A 137 -1.45 9.08 12.09
C ASP A 137 -0.66 9.26 10.79
N ARG A 138 -1.34 9.32 9.63
CA ARG A 138 -0.72 9.65 8.35
C ARG A 138 -0.49 11.14 8.14
N VAL A 139 -1.06 12.00 8.99
CA VAL A 139 -0.92 13.45 8.87
C VAL A 139 0.37 13.90 9.52
N VAL A 140 1.34 14.33 8.73
CA VAL A 140 2.63 14.84 9.19
C VAL A 140 2.52 16.31 9.64
N ASN A 141 1.66 17.07 8.97
CA ASN A 141 1.39 18.46 9.30
C ASN A 141 0.80 18.57 10.70
N LYS A 142 1.43 19.34 11.60
CA LYS A 142 0.97 19.53 12.98
C LYS A 142 0.07 20.75 13.18
N ASN A 143 -0.08 21.57 12.15
CA ASN A 143 -0.87 22.79 12.22
C ASN A 143 -2.22 22.61 11.51
N ILE A 144 -3.26 22.30 12.28
CA ILE A 144 -4.62 22.06 11.78
C ILE A 144 -5.14 23.21 10.92
N ALA A 145 -4.71 24.44 11.20
CA ALA A 145 -5.14 25.62 10.44
C ALA A 145 -4.61 25.65 8.99
N THR A 146 -3.58 24.86 8.69
CA THR A 146 -2.97 24.75 7.35
C THR A 146 -3.25 23.42 6.67
N PHE A 147 -4.15 22.60 7.21
CA PHE A 147 -4.54 21.35 6.60
C PHE A 147 -5.16 21.57 5.22
N ASP A 148 -4.66 20.85 4.23
CA ASP A 148 -5.37 20.69 2.97
C ASP A 148 -6.53 19.68 3.12
N ILE A 149 -7.22 19.35 2.03
CA ILE A 149 -8.33 18.39 2.07
C ILE A 149 -7.84 16.98 2.43
N HIS A 150 -6.64 16.57 1.97
CA HIS A 150 -6.08 15.25 2.27
C HIS A 150 -5.68 15.13 3.74
N ASP A 151 -5.06 16.15 4.30
CA ASP A 151 -4.74 16.23 5.72
C ASP A 151 -6.02 16.13 6.57
N ARG A 152 -7.04 16.95 6.24
CA ARG A 152 -8.31 17.00 6.97
C ARG A 152 -9.01 15.65 6.97
N VAL A 153 -9.12 15.02 5.80
CA VAL A 153 -9.82 13.74 5.67
C VAL A 153 -9.07 12.64 6.44
N ASN A 154 -7.75 12.52 6.26
CA ASN A 154 -6.97 11.53 7.01
C ASN A 154 -7.07 11.79 8.52
N TYR A 155 -6.97 13.07 8.96
CA TYR A 155 -7.03 13.40 10.39
C TYR A 155 -8.40 13.13 11.02
N ALA A 156 -9.47 13.21 10.25
CA ALA A 156 -10.82 12.88 10.69
C ALA A 156 -11.01 11.37 10.91
N VAL A 157 -10.22 10.51 10.23
CA VAL A 157 -10.33 9.05 10.39
C VAL A 157 -9.64 8.61 11.67
N THR A 158 -10.41 8.08 12.62
CA THR A 158 -9.95 7.60 13.92
C THR A 158 -9.76 6.10 13.99
N ASN A 159 -10.41 5.36 13.07
CA ASN A 159 -10.25 3.92 12.92
C ASN A 159 -10.44 3.53 11.45
N ALA A 160 -9.63 2.58 10.97
CA ALA A 160 -9.71 2.03 9.61
C ALA A 160 -9.35 0.54 9.62
N ASP A 161 -10.38 -0.30 9.66
CA ASP A 161 -10.25 -1.75 9.68
C ASP A 161 -10.61 -2.38 8.35
N LEU A 162 -9.70 -3.21 7.82
CA LEU A 162 -9.96 -4.05 6.66
C LEU A 162 -10.32 -5.46 7.11
N ILE A 163 -11.57 -5.86 6.89
CA ILE A 163 -12.15 -7.13 7.32
C ILE A 163 -12.42 -8.00 6.10
N ILE A 164 -11.83 -9.19 6.07
CA ILE A 164 -12.03 -10.20 5.02
C ILE A 164 -12.89 -11.33 5.58
N ASN A 165 -14.05 -11.56 4.95
CA ASN A 165 -14.91 -12.70 5.27
C ASN A 165 -14.92 -13.67 4.07
N ASN A 166 -14.10 -14.70 4.15
CA ASN A 166 -13.97 -15.70 3.07
C ASN A 166 -15.27 -16.50 2.86
N LYS A 167 -16.04 -16.78 3.94
CA LYS A 167 -17.30 -17.53 3.84
C LYS A 167 -18.38 -16.76 3.08
N GLU A 168 -18.46 -15.47 3.33
CA GLU A 168 -19.43 -14.58 2.68
C GLU A 168 -18.90 -13.96 1.39
N LYS A 169 -17.64 -14.23 1.04
CA LYS A 169 -16.93 -13.59 -0.09
C LYS A 169 -17.03 -12.07 -0.04
N LYS A 170 -16.79 -11.51 1.14
CA LYS A 170 -16.99 -10.11 1.43
C LYS A 170 -15.72 -9.47 1.96
N VAL A 171 -15.37 -8.31 1.40
CA VAL A 171 -14.36 -7.40 1.93
C VAL A 171 -15.07 -6.17 2.46
N THR A 172 -14.78 -5.78 3.68
CA THR A 172 -15.35 -4.59 4.34
C THR A 172 -14.21 -3.68 4.77
N LEU A 173 -14.23 -2.44 4.33
CA LEU A 173 -13.43 -1.37 4.91
C LEU A 173 -14.32 -0.61 5.89
N ASP A 174 -14.06 -0.77 7.17
CA ASP A 174 -14.78 -0.11 8.27
C ASP A 174 -14.03 1.13 8.72
N LEU A 175 -14.62 2.30 8.50
CA LEU A 175 -14.03 3.60 8.79
C LEU A 175 -14.85 4.33 9.84
N THR A 176 -14.18 4.80 10.91
CA THR A 176 -14.77 5.75 11.85
C THR A 176 -14.27 7.16 11.53
N ILE A 177 -15.18 8.03 11.10
CA ILE A 177 -14.85 9.41 10.68
C ILE A 177 -15.45 10.40 11.69
N ASP A 178 -14.63 11.30 12.20
CA ASP A 178 -15.06 12.40 13.05
C ASP A 178 -15.67 13.52 12.20
N ASN A 179 -17.01 13.59 12.17
CA ASN A 179 -17.76 14.57 11.38
C ASN A 179 -17.62 16.02 11.87
N HIS A 180 -17.03 16.28 13.05
CA HIS A 180 -16.70 17.64 13.51
C HIS A 180 -15.46 18.19 12.80
N ILE A 181 -14.60 17.30 12.28
CA ILE A 181 -13.39 17.67 11.55
C ILE A 181 -13.63 17.74 10.05
N CYS A 182 -14.37 16.74 9.50
CA CYS A 182 -14.56 16.61 8.07
C CYS A 182 -15.91 15.91 7.77
N PRO A 183 -16.74 16.45 6.87
CA PRO A 183 -17.90 15.73 6.37
C PRO A 183 -17.51 14.42 5.68
N VAL A 184 -18.34 13.38 5.82
CA VAL A 184 -18.11 12.08 5.16
C VAL A 184 -17.99 12.21 3.63
N LEU A 185 -18.67 13.19 3.04
CA LEU A 185 -18.62 13.44 1.59
C LEU A 185 -17.21 13.84 1.11
N ASP A 186 -16.44 14.58 1.92
CA ASP A 186 -15.06 14.96 1.57
C ASP A 186 -14.17 13.70 1.44
N TYR A 187 -14.43 12.64 2.25
CA TYR A 187 -13.75 11.36 2.10
C TYR A 187 -14.00 10.75 0.71
N PHE A 188 -15.24 10.71 0.27
CA PHE A 188 -15.57 10.17 -1.05
C PHE A 188 -15.05 11.04 -2.18
N GLU A 189 -15.03 12.37 -2.01
CA GLU A 189 -14.50 13.30 -3.01
C GLU A 189 -13.04 12.97 -3.37
N ILE A 190 -12.18 12.74 -2.36
CA ILE A 190 -10.75 12.52 -2.61
C ILE A 190 -10.36 11.06 -2.77
N PHE A 191 -11.18 10.10 -2.27
CA PHE A 191 -10.84 8.67 -2.27
C PHE A 191 -11.77 7.81 -3.13
N MET A 192 -12.58 8.42 -4.00
CA MET A 192 -13.47 7.64 -4.88
C MET A 192 -12.70 6.71 -5.80
N ASP A 193 -11.62 7.20 -6.44
CA ASP A 193 -10.81 6.40 -7.36
C ASP A 193 -10.15 5.21 -6.64
N ARG A 194 -9.68 5.40 -5.40
CA ARG A 194 -9.17 4.31 -4.53
C ARG A 194 -10.25 3.27 -4.24
N THR A 195 -11.46 3.73 -3.94
CA THR A 195 -12.61 2.85 -3.67
C THR A 195 -12.99 2.05 -4.92
N MET A 196 -13.01 2.70 -6.08
CA MET A 196 -13.31 2.03 -7.35
C MET A 196 -12.23 1.02 -7.74
N MET A 197 -10.95 1.34 -7.56
CA MET A 197 -9.85 0.41 -7.79
C MET A 197 -9.95 -0.82 -6.88
N SER A 198 -10.29 -0.62 -5.61
CA SER A 198 -10.50 -1.70 -4.64
C SER A 198 -11.60 -2.68 -5.05
N LYS A 199 -12.65 -2.19 -5.74
CA LYS A 199 -13.73 -3.04 -6.27
C LYS A 199 -13.20 -4.06 -7.29
N TYR A 200 -12.26 -3.69 -8.16
CA TYR A 200 -11.70 -4.61 -9.15
C TYR A 200 -10.83 -5.71 -8.53
N CYS A 201 -10.27 -5.45 -7.35
CA CYS A 201 -9.49 -6.46 -6.61
C CYS A 201 -10.32 -7.69 -6.21
N LEU A 202 -11.63 -7.53 -6.04
CA LEU A 202 -12.52 -8.64 -5.64
C LEU A 202 -12.58 -9.76 -6.66
N LEU A 203 -12.25 -9.50 -7.93
CA LEU A 203 -12.18 -10.53 -8.98
C LEU A 203 -11.03 -11.51 -8.76
N TYR A 204 -9.95 -11.08 -8.11
CA TYR A 204 -8.75 -11.88 -7.85
C TYR A 204 -8.69 -12.45 -6.43
N THR A 205 -9.48 -11.90 -5.52
CA THR A 205 -9.55 -12.35 -4.12
C THR A 205 -10.77 -13.23 -3.83
N SER A 206 -11.51 -13.61 -4.87
CA SER A 206 -12.57 -14.62 -4.76
C SER A 206 -11.99 -15.98 -5.15
N PRO A 207 -11.98 -16.96 -4.26
CA PRO A 207 -11.57 -18.35 -4.59
C PRO A 207 -12.54 -19.01 -5.55
#